data_e16c8c5fa3234edd3a219ff187a5471a
#
_entry.id   e16c8c5fa3234edd3a219ff187a5471a
#
_cell.length_a   1.000
_cell.length_b   1.000
_cell.length_c   1.000
_cell.angle_alpha   90.00
_cell.angle_beta   90.00
_cell.angle_gamma   90.00
#
_symmetry.space_group_name_H-M   'P 1'
#
loop_
_entity.id
_entity.type
_entity.pdbx_description
1 polymer ?
#
loop_
_entity_poly.entity_id
_entity_poly.type
_entity_poly.pdbx_seq_one_letter_code
_entity_poly.pdbx_strand_id
1 'polypeptide(L)'
;MNDTLLSAEDVVKKYGDYTALNKANISVPKSSIYGLLGPNGAGKTTLMRIINQITAPDSGRVLFDGELLNKEHIKEIGYLPEERGLYKKMKVGDQALYLAQLKGMSYGEAIKKLRFWFEKLDITSWWHKKVEELSKGMAQKIQFVVTVIHQPKLLIFDEPFSGFDPINASIIRDEILNLRKNGTTIIFSTHRMESVEEICDHIALINKSKTILEGPINKIKAEFQDENYEVVIDSNQLRNSERFDVLSQNKNKFEIKINSKNELKEVIDFINQNHNIISFKKNLASIEDIFIKTVGK
;
A
#
# COMPACT_ATOMS: atom_id res chain seq x y z
N MET A 1 23.04 -6.56 10.91
CA MET A 1 21.76 -6.53 11.67
C MET A 1 20.67 -6.96 10.72
N ASN A 2 19.72 -7.78 11.15
CA ASN A 2 18.63 -8.20 10.28
C ASN A 2 17.70 -6.99 10.05
N ASP A 3 17.66 -6.46 8.82
CA ASP A 3 16.88 -5.26 8.47
C ASP A 3 15.40 -5.59 8.21
N THR A 4 15.02 -6.88 8.27
CA THR A 4 13.67 -7.39 8.04
C THR A 4 12.92 -7.48 9.38
N LEU A 5 11.72 -6.89 9.44
CA LEU A 5 10.82 -7.03 10.59
C LEU A 5 9.95 -8.28 10.47
N LEU A 6 9.40 -8.54 9.28
CA LEU A 6 8.52 -9.68 9.05
C LEU A 6 8.92 -10.39 7.77
N SER A 7 9.04 -11.72 7.83
CA SER A 7 9.13 -12.55 6.62
C SER A 7 8.10 -13.67 6.65
N ALA A 8 7.56 -13.99 5.49
CA ALA A 8 6.79 -15.20 5.25
C ALA A 8 7.58 -16.07 4.26
N GLU A 9 7.79 -17.33 4.61
CA GLU A 9 8.62 -18.25 3.87
C GLU A 9 7.82 -19.51 3.49
N ASP A 10 7.64 -19.72 2.18
CA ASP A 10 6.92 -20.84 1.58
C ASP A 10 5.53 -21.10 2.20
N VAL A 11 4.82 -20.03 2.53
CA VAL A 11 3.52 -20.11 3.20
C VAL A 11 2.47 -20.70 2.28
N VAL A 12 1.86 -21.81 2.73
CA VAL A 12 0.74 -22.46 2.06
C VAL A 12 -0.50 -22.39 2.93
N LYS A 13 -1.65 -22.10 2.30
CA LYS A 13 -2.96 -22.16 2.94
C LYS A 13 -4.02 -22.67 1.98
N LYS A 14 -4.76 -23.69 2.41
CA LYS A 14 -5.86 -24.28 1.66
C LYS A 14 -7.18 -24.18 2.46
N TYR A 15 -8.27 -24.07 1.77
CA TYR A 15 -9.63 -24.13 2.28
C TYR A 15 -10.41 -25.15 1.43
N GLY A 16 -10.48 -26.41 1.90
CA GLY A 16 -10.93 -27.53 1.09
C GLY A 16 -10.06 -27.69 -0.16
N ASP A 17 -10.68 -27.66 -1.33
CA ASP A 17 -9.98 -27.79 -2.63
C ASP A 17 -9.37 -26.48 -3.11
N TYR A 18 -9.71 -25.36 -2.49
CA TYR A 18 -9.19 -24.04 -2.87
C TYR A 18 -7.86 -23.74 -2.19
N THR A 19 -6.82 -23.48 -2.98
CA THR A 19 -5.51 -23.04 -2.50
C THR A 19 -5.44 -21.52 -2.47
N ALA A 20 -5.55 -20.92 -1.30
CA ALA A 20 -5.50 -19.46 -1.11
C ALA A 20 -4.08 -18.90 -1.14
N LEU A 21 -3.09 -19.68 -0.66
CA LEU A 21 -1.66 -19.37 -0.74
C LEU A 21 -0.90 -20.63 -1.14
N ASN A 22 0.05 -20.48 -2.08
CA ASN A 22 0.86 -21.57 -2.62
C ASN A 22 2.33 -21.16 -2.62
N LYS A 23 3.03 -21.44 -1.52
CA LYS A 23 4.42 -21.04 -1.27
C LYS A 23 4.61 -19.52 -1.45
N ALA A 24 3.74 -18.75 -0.79
CA ALA A 24 3.86 -17.30 -0.79
C ALA A 24 5.08 -16.89 0.05
N ASN A 25 5.87 -15.98 -0.50
CA ASN A 25 7.06 -15.42 0.15
C ASN A 25 6.95 -13.91 0.17
N ILE A 26 7.25 -13.27 1.32
CA ILE A 26 7.42 -11.82 1.45
C ILE A 26 8.51 -11.52 2.48
N SER A 27 9.21 -10.39 2.28
CA SER A 27 10.21 -9.86 3.21
C SER A 27 9.99 -8.37 3.43
N VAL A 28 9.49 -8.01 4.62
CA VAL A 28 9.09 -6.65 4.97
C VAL A 28 10.20 -5.97 5.77
N PRO A 29 10.90 -4.97 5.21
CA PRO A 29 11.96 -4.26 5.91
C PRO A 29 11.43 -3.42 7.07
N LYS A 30 12.25 -3.23 8.12
CA LYS A 30 11.94 -2.35 9.25
C LYS A 30 11.73 -0.90 8.79
N SER A 31 10.83 -0.19 9.45
CA SER A 31 10.56 1.24 9.23
C SER A 31 10.23 1.58 7.78
N SER A 32 9.56 0.68 7.06
CA SER A 32 9.14 0.84 5.68
C SER A 32 7.63 0.73 5.52
N ILE A 33 7.09 1.26 4.42
CA ILE A 33 5.74 0.99 3.95
C ILE A 33 5.84 -0.04 2.83
N TYR A 34 5.23 -1.19 3.05
CA TYR A 34 5.24 -2.34 2.16
C TYR A 34 3.86 -2.56 1.53
N GLY A 35 3.76 -2.34 0.23
CA GLY A 35 2.52 -2.53 -0.53
C GLY A 35 2.27 -4.01 -0.85
N LEU A 36 1.15 -4.56 -0.40
CA LEU A 36 0.72 -5.91 -0.73
C LEU A 36 -0.35 -5.85 -1.82
N LEU A 37 0.03 -6.14 -3.06
CA LEU A 37 -0.76 -5.95 -4.26
C LEU A 37 -1.29 -7.28 -4.81
N GLY A 38 -2.29 -7.20 -5.65
CA GLY A 38 -2.86 -8.36 -6.36
C GLY A 38 -4.36 -8.22 -6.57
N PRO A 39 -4.93 -8.99 -7.50
CA PRO A 39 -6.37 -9.00 -7.74
C PRO A 39 -7.16 -9.54 -6.54
N ASN A 40 -8.48 -9.34 -6.56
CA ASN A 40 -9.36 -9.94 -5.56
C ASN A 40 -9.25 -11.46 -5.62
N GLY A 41 -9.20 -12.09 -4.44
CA GLY A 41 -9.00 -13.55 -4.33
C GLY A 41 -7.56 -14.03 -4.53
N ALA A 42 -6.57 -13.16 -4.77
CA ALA A 42 -5.18 -13.57 -4.96
C ALA A 42 -4.50 -14.17 -3.72
N GLY A 43 -5.06 -13.96 -2.51
CA GLY A 43 -4.51 -14.48 -1.26
C GLY A 43 -4.05 -13.40 -0.26
N LYS A 44 -4.11 -12.10 -0.60
CA LYS A 44 -3.65 -11.00 0.27
C LYS A 44 -4.25 -11.05 1.67
N THR A 45 -5.58 -11.05 1.78
CA THR A 45 -6.29 -11.10 3.07
C THR A 45 -5.99 -12.39 3.84
N THR A 46 -5.79 -13.52 3.15
CA THR A 46 -5.37 -14.78 3.79
C THR A 46 -3.98 -14.64 4.41
N LEU A 47 -3.02 -14.05 3.70
CA LEU A 47 -1.68 -13.80 4.23
C LEU A 47 -1.73 -12.87 5.44
N MET A 48 -2.48 -11.76 5.36
CA MET A 48 -2.66 -10.84 6.49
C MET A 48 -3.33 -11.51 7.70
N ARG A 49 -4.29 -12.41 7.49
CA ARG A 49 -4.91 -13.19 8.58
C ARG A 49 -3.92 -14.16 9.23
N ILE A 50 -3.00 -14.74 8.47
CA ILE A 50 -1.93 -15.59 9.00
C ILE A 50 -0.96 -14.75 9.84
N ILE A 51 -0.53 -13.59 9.37
CA ILE A 51 0.36 -12.68 10.10
C ILE A 51 -0.31 -12.22 11.41
N ASN A 52 -1.63 -12.00 11.42
CA ASN A 52 -2.39 -11.65 12.62
C ASN A 52 -2.77 -12.86 13.47
N GLN A 53 -2.31 -14.07 13.16
CA GLN A 53 -2.65 -15.32 13.85
C GLN A 53 -4.15 -15.61 13.96
N ILE A 54 -4.96 -15.06 13.05
CA ILE A 54 -6.39 -15.36 12.92
C ILE A 54 -6.57 -16.76 12.31
N THR A 55 -5.64 -17.16 11.43
CA THR A 55 -5.58 -18.52 10.88
C THR A 55 -4.14 -18.99 10.81
N ALA A 56 -3.91 -20.31 10.98
CA ALA A 56 -2.59 -20.88 10.83
C ALA A 56 -2.30 -21.25 9.37
N PRO A 57 -1.04 -21.17 8.90
CA PRO A 57 -0.63 -21.77 7.64
C PRO A 57 -0.70 -23.29 7.71
N ASP A 58 -0.88 -23.95 6.57
CA ASP A 58 -0.85 -25.42 6.50
C ASP A 58 0.61 -25.92 6.35
N SER A 59 1.49 -25.11 5.75
CA SER A 59 2.94 -25.29 5.74
C SER A 59 3.65 -23.95 5.50
N GLY A 60 4.99 -23.95 5.61
CA GLY A 60 5.80 -22.74 5.61
C GLY A 60 5.84 -22.11 7.01
N ARG A 61 6.44 -20.91 7.11
CA ARG A 61 6.57 -20.20 8.38
C ARG A 61 6.51 -18.71 8.19
N VAL A 62 6.16 -18.01 9.28
CA VAL A 62 6.25 -16.55 9.36
C VAL A 62 7.18 -16.20 10.51
N LEU A 63 8.14 -15.34 10.25
CA LEU A 63 9.07 -14.81 11.24
C LEU A 63 8.73 -13.35 11.53
N PHE A 64 8.82 -12.96 12.79
CA PHE A 64 8.66 -11.58 13.25
C PHE A 64 9.87 -11.19 14.09
N ASP A 65 10.58 -10.16 13.67
CA ASP A 65 11.84 -9.69 14.28
C ASP A 65 12.91 -10.80 14.42
N GLY A 66 12.93 -11.77 13.49
CA GLY A 66 13.83 -12.91 13.47
C GLY A 66 13.35 -14.15 14.22
N GLU A 67 12.26 -14.08 14.96
CA GLU A 67 11.67 -15.19 15.72
C GLU A 67 10.43 -15.77 15.02
N LEU A 68 10.12 -17.05 15.28
CA LEU A 68 8.88 -17.62 14.77
C LEU A 68 7.68 -16.87 15.34
N LEU A 69 6.80 -16.38 14.45
CA LEU A 69 5.61 -15.63 14.83
C LEU A 69 4.74 -16.43 15.80
N ASN A 70 4.42 -15.85 16.93
CA ASN A 70 3.61 -16.45 17.98
C ASN A 70 2.62 -15.45 18.59
N LYS A 71 1.76 -15.90 19.54
CA LYS A 71 0.68 -15.10 20.11
C LYS A 71 1.17 -13.87 20.90
N GLU A 72 2.38 -13.90 21.44
CA GLU A 72 2.94 -12.74 22.17
C GLU A 72 3.22 -11.56 21.24
N HIS A 73 3.63 -11.83 20.00
CA HIS A 73 3.88 -10.79 18.99
C HIS A 73 2.63 -10.02 18.59
N ILE A 74 1.42 -10.56 18.80
CA ILE A 74 0.15 -9.88 18.45
C ILE A 74 -0.06 -8.57 19.22
N LYS A 75 0.59 -8.41 20.37
CA LYS A 75 0.61 -7.13 21.11
C LYS A 75 1.39 -6.05 20.38
N GLU A 76 2.34 -6.45 19.54
CA GLU A 76 3.20 -5.57 18.74
C GLU A 76 2.69 -5.37 17.32
N ILE A 77 1.50 -5.91 17.00
CA ILE A 77 0.85 -5.81 15.69
C ILE A 77 -0.48 -5.08 15.83
N GLY A 78 -0.67 -4.06 15.00
CA GLY A 78 -1.97 -3.40 14.80
C GLY A 78 -2.56 -3.83 13.47
N TYR A 79 -3.83 -4.23 13.46
CA TYR A 79 -4.53 -4.65 12.24
C TYR A 79 -5.81 -3.85 12.04
N LEU A 80 -5.91 -3.19 10.90
CA LEU A 80 -7.11 -2.51 10.42
C LEU A 80 -7.66 -3.33 9.24
N PRO A 81 -8.71 -4.13 9.46
CA PRO A 81 -9.33 -4.92 8.39
C PRO A 81 -10.21 -4.03 7.50
N GLU A 82 -10.47 -4.47 6.28
CA GLU A 82 -11.41 -3.83 5.35
C GLU A 82 -12.82 -3.75 5.94
N GLU A 83 -13.29 -4.84 6.58
CA GLU A 83 -14.56 -4.88 7.28
C GLU A 83 -14.42 -4.33 8.71
N ARG A 84 -15.39 -3.53 9.14
CA ARG A 84 -15.32 -2.85 10.43
C ARG A 84 -15.66 -3.77 11.59
N GLY A 85 -14.70 -3.92 12.49
CA GLY A 85 -14.86 -4.69 13.75
C GLY A 85 -15.43 -3.88 14.92
N LEU A 86 -16.12 -2.76 14.67
CA LEU A 86 -16.65 -1.91 15.74
C LEU A 86 -18.03 -2.38 16.24
N TYR A 87 -18.23 -2.41 17.58
CA TYR A 87 -19.50 -2.78 18.21
C TYR A 87 -20.52 -1.64 18.11
N LYS A 88 -21.53 -1.80 17.29
CA LYS A 88 -22.49 -0.74 16.91
C LYS A 88 -23.16 -0.03 18.08
N LYS A 89 -23.53 -0.77 19.14
CA LYS A 89 -24.27 -0.26 20.31
C LYS A 89 -23.39 0.41 21.38
N MET A 90 -22.05 0.24 21.30
CA MET A 90 -21.14 0.88 22.25
C MET A 90 -20.93 2.36 21.93
N LYS A 91 -20.65 3.16 22.95
CA LYS A 91 -20.15 4.53 22.75
C LYS A 91 -18.72 4.48 22.20
N VAL A 92 -18.39 5.45 21.37
CA VAL A 92 -17.07 5.54 20.71
C VAL A 92 -15.92 5.56 21.70
N GLY A 93 -16.00 6.42 22.73
CA GLY A 93 -14.94 6.52 23.74
C GLY A 93 -14.79 5.24 24.56
N ASP A 94 -15.91 4.62 24.97
CA ASP A 94 -15.92 3.38 25.76
C ASP A 94 -15.30 2.22 24.95
N GLN A 95 -15.67 2.12 23.67
CA GLN A 95 -15.10 1.09 22.78
C GLN A 95 -13.61 1.31 22.50
N ALA A 96 -13.20 2.56 22.22
CA ALA A 96 -11.81 2.88 21.96
C ALA A 96 -10.94 2.56 23.20
N LEU A 97 -11.42 2.88 24.38
CA LEU A 97 -10.77 2.53 25.64
C LEU A 97 -10.69 1.03 25.86
N TYR A 98 -11.79 0.31 25.65
CA TYR A 98 -11.83 -1.14 25.76
C TYR A 98 -10.81 -1.82 24.82
N LEU A 99 -10.76 -1.41 23.55
CA LEU A 99 -9.83 -1.97 22.57
C LEU A 99 -8.37 -1.65 22.91
N ALA A 100 -8.09 -0.45 23.44
CA ALA A 100 -6.75 -0.09 23.90
C ALA A 100 -6.29 -0.96 25.08
N GLN A 101 -7.19 -1.22 26.04
CA GLN A 101 -6.91 -2.10 27.18
C GLN A 101 -6.70 -3.57 26.75
N LEU A 102 -7.41 -4.07 25.75
CA LEU A 102 -7.18 -5.40 25.18
C LEU A 102 -5.77 -5.53 24.56
N LYS A 103 -5.17 -4.41 24.10
CA LYS A 103 -3.78 -4.36 23.65
C LYS A 103 -2.77 -4.18 24.81
N GLY A 104 -3.21 -4.29 26.07
CA GLY A 104 -2.34 -4.26 27.24
C GLY A 104 -2.09 -2.87 27.83
N MET A 105 -2.75 -1.82 27.34
CA MET A 105 -2.59 -0.47 27.89
C MET A 105 -3.32 -0.33 29.23
N SER A 106 -2.71 0.41 30.17
CA SER A 106 -3.41 0.83 31.38
C SER A 106 -4.52 1.83 31.07
N TYR A 107 -5.54 1.93 31.92
CA TYR A 107 -6.63 2.90 31.75
C TYR A 107 -6.12 4.33 31.59
N GLY A 108 -5.20 4.77 32.46
CA GLY A 108 -4.67 6.14 32.44
C GLY A 108 -3.89 6.45 31.17
N GLU A 109 -3.06 5.52 30.71
CA GLU A 109 -2.32 5.63 29.45
C GLU A 109 -3.25 5.67 28.25
N ALA A 110 -4.23 4.77 28.19
CA ALA A 110 -5.22 4.71 27.11
C ALA A 110 -6.01 6.01 26.99
N ILE A 111 -6.53 6.55 28.10
CA ILE A 111 -7.26 7.84 28.13
C ILE A 111 -6.38 8.99 27.62
N LYS A 112 -5.11 9.07 28.06
CA LYS A 112 -4.19 10.12 27.64
C LYS A 112 -3.95 10.07 26.12
N LYS A 113 -3.65 8.86 25.57
CA LYS A 113 -3.40 8.69 24.15
C LYS A 113 -4.68 8.85 23.31
N LEU A 114 -5.85 8.42 23.81
CA LEU A 114 -7.13 8.65 23.14
C LEU A 114 -7.45 10.12 23.01
N ARG A 115 -7.28 10.90 24.08
CA ARG A 115 -7.48 12.36 24.03
C ARG A 115 -6.60 12.99 22.96
N PHE A 116 -5.30 12.66 22.94
CA PHE A 116 -4.38 13.13 21.91
C PHE A 116 -4.86 12.83 20.48
N TRP A 117 -5.23 11.58 20.20
CA TRP A 117 -5.70 11.19 18.87
C TRP A 117 -7.05 11.81 18.49
N PHE A 118 -7.96 11.96 19.45
CA PHE A 118 -9.27 12.56 19.21
C PHE A 118 -9.15 14.07 18.91
N GLU A 119 -8.29 14.78 19.61
CA GLU A 119 -7.97 16.18 19.33
C GLU A 119 -7.28 16.29 17.95
N LYS A 120 -6.25 15.48 17.71
CA LYS A 120 -5.47 15.51 16.46
C LYS A 120 -6.31 15.28 15.20
N LEU A 121 -7.30 14.41 15.26
CA LEU A 121 -8.18 14.09 14.13
C LEU A 121 -9.49 14.87 14.11
N ASP A 122 -9.65 15.83 15.05
CA ASP A 122 -10.86 16.65 15.23
C ASP A 122 -12.14 15.80 15.40
N ILE A 123 -12.08 14.83 16.32
CA ILE A 123 -13.18 13.89 16.59
C ILE A 123 -13.60 13.83 18.05
N THR A 124 -13.17 14.79 18.86
CA THR A 124 -13.47 14.83 20.31
C THR A 124 -14.96 14.86 20.60
N SER A 125 -15.76 15.53 19.77
CA SER A 125 -17.22 15.59 19.88
C SER A 125 -17.93 14.24 19.70
N TRP A 126 -17.21 13.20 19.18
CA TRP A 126 -17.81 11.88 18.95
C TRP A 126 -17.70 10.94 20.15
N TRP A 127 -16.99 11.34 21.20
CA TRP A 127 -16.69 10.50 22.37
C TRP A 127 -17.91 9.80 22.96
N HIS A 128 -19.04 10.53 23.09
CA HIS A 128 -20.27 10.05 23.69
C HIS A 128 -21.29 9.48 22.69
N LYS A 129 -21.04 9.62 21.37
CA LYS A 129 -21.90 9.04 20.34
C LYS A 129 -21.79 7.52 20.34
N LYS A 130 -22.87 6.83 19.95
CA LYS A 130 -22.81 5.41 19.65
C LYS A 130 -22.14 5.20 18.29
N VAL A 131 -21.48 4.05 18.11
CA VAL A 131 -20.82 3.71 16.84
C VAL A 131 -21.83 3.66 15.68
N GLU A 132 -23.06 3.22 15.93
CA GLU A 132 -24.13 3.18 14.93
C GLU A 132 -24.56 4.56 14.40
N GLU A 133 -24.26 5.65 15.13
CA GLU A 133 -24.54 7.03 14.73
C GLU A 133 -23.44 7.61 13.83
N LEU A 134 -22.34 6.88 13.61
CA LEU A 134 -21.21 7.34 12.81
C LEU A 134 -21.45 7.06 11.33
N SER A 135 -21.06 8.03 10.49
CA SER A 135 -20.91 7.77 9.05
C SER A 135 -19.79 6.75 8.77
N LYS A 136 -19.74 6.28 7.53
CA LYS A 136 -18.68 5.34 7.11
C LYS A 136 -17.26 5.88 7.35
N GLY A 137 -16.99 7.12 6.97
CA GLY A 137 -15.69 7.76 7.18
C GLY A 137 -15.40 8.03 8.66
N MET A 138 -16.41 8.43 9.45
CA MET A 138 -16.24 8.63 10.89
C MET A 138 -15.83 7.33 11.59
N ALA A 139 -16.52 6.21 11.30
CA ALA A 139 -16.18 4.91 11.87
C ALA A 139 -14.77 4.45 11.46
N GLN A 140 -14.34 4.77 10.22
CA GLN A 140 -12.99 4.47 9.74
C GLN A 140 -11.90 5.24 10.52
N LYS A 141 -12.13 6.53 10.85
CA LYS A 141 -11.21 7.29 11.72
C LYS A 141 -11.07 6.64 13.10
N ILE A 142 -12.18 6.23 13.71
CA ILE A 142 -12.12 5.54 15.01
C ILE A 142 -11.37 4.22 14.90
N GLN A 143 -11.62 3.45 13.85
CA GLN A 143 -10.92 2.18 13.63
C GLN A 143 -9.41 2.38 13.43
N PHE A 144 -9.02 3.44 12.70
CA PHE A 144 -7.62 3.82 12.59
C PHE A 144 -7.00 4.14 13.96
N VAL A 145 -7.65 4.99 14.76
CA VAL A 145 -7.15 5.35 16.10
C VAL A 145 -6.92 4.12 16.98
N VAL A 146 -7.91 3.23 17.09
CA VAL A 146 -7.78 2.03 17.95
C VAL A 146 -6.75 1.03 17.43
N THR A 147 -6.42 1.10 16.14
CA THR A 147 -5.37 0.26 15.53
C THR A 147 -3.97 0.76 15.86
N VAL A 148 -3.75 2.08 15.94
CA VAL A 148 -2.41 2.68 16.11
C VAL A 148 -2.06 3.06 17.54
N ILE A 149 -3.07 3.17 18.43
CA ILE A 149 -2.93 3.77 19.76
C ILE A 149 -1.90 3.12 20.66
N HIS A 150 -1.73 1.79 20.57
CA HIS A 150 -0.78 1.01 21.36
C HIS A 150 0.65 1.04 20.82
N GLN A 151 0.90 1.84 19.76
CA GLN A 151 2.23 2.05 19.15
C GLN A 151 2.91 0.73 18.74
N PRO A 152 2.28 -0.07 17.89
CA PRO A 152 2.81 -1.37 17.47
C PRO A 152 4.08 -1.21 16.62
N LYS A 153 4.94 -2.24 16.58
CA LYS A 153 6.08 -2.32 15.66
C LYS A 153 5.63 -2.52 14.21
N LEU A 154 4.53 -3.27 14.02
CA LEU A 154 3.94 -3.56 12.71
C LEU A 154 2.49 -3.08 12.67
N LEU A 155 2.14 -2.31 11.66
CA LEU A 155 0.77 -1.99 11.30
C LEU A 155 0.40 -2.70 9.99
N ILE A 156 -0.79 -3.27 9.95
CA ILE A 156 -1.36 -3.89 8.76
C ILE A 156 -2.65 -3.16 8.43
N PHE A 157 -2.70 -2.52 7.28
CA PHE A 157 -3.84 -1.78 6.80
C PHE A 157 -4.43 -2.44 5.54
N ASP A 158 -5.65 -2.96 5.65
CA ASP A 158 -6.40 -3.53 4.53
C ASP A 158 -7.41 -2.50 4.04
N GLU A 159 -7.15 -1.90 2.86
CA GLU A 159 -7.95 -0.84 2.25
C GLU A 159 -8.23 0.36 3.18
N PRO A 160 -7.22 0.98 3.82
CA PRO A 160 -7.43 1.97 4.87
C PRO A 160 -8.15 3.24 4.41
N PHE A 161 -8.11 3.57 3.13
CA PHE A 161 -8.76 4.77 2.57
C PHE A 161 -10.19 4.51 2.09
N SER A 162 -10.68 3.27 2.20
CA SER A 162 -12.05 2.92 1.82
C SER A 162 -13.08 3.68 2.67
N GLY A 163 -13.94 4.45 2.00
CA GLY A 163 -15.02 5.21 2.63
C GLY A 163 -14.65 6.58 3.16
N PHE A 164 -13.43 7.04 2.92
CA PHE A 164 -13.05 8.45 3.11
C PHE A 164 -13.30 9.27 1.84
N ASP A 165 -13.63 10.53 2.03
CA ASP A 165 -13.48 11.56 1.01
C ASP A 165 -11.99 11.92 0.84
N PRO A 166 -11.60 12.62 -0.24
CA PRO A 166 -10.19 12.94 -0.53
C PRO A 166 -9.48 13.70 0.61
N ILE A 167 -10.17 14.58 1.32
CA ILE A 167 -9.58 15.38 2.42
C ILE A 167 -9.24 14.46 3.60
N ASN A 168 -10.20 13.65 4.03
CA ASN A 168 -9.99 12.72 5.13
C ASN A 168 -8.97 11.62 4.77
N ALA A 169 -8.96 11.16 3.51
CA ALA A 169 -7.94 10.23 3.03
C ALA A 169 -6.52 10.83 3.12
N SER A 170 -6.35 12.13 2.76
CA SER A 170 -5.06 12.82 2.89
C SER A 170 -4.60 12.90 4.34
N ILE A 171 -5.49 13.25 5.28
CA ILE A 171 -5.15 13.30 6.71
C ILE A 171 -4.64 11.94 7.21
N ILE A 172 -5.34 10.85 6.88
CA ILE A 172 -4.93 9.50 7.31
C ILE A 172 -3.62 9.08 6.63
N ARG A 173 -3.42 9.42 5.36
CA ARG A 173 -2.16 9.18 4.64
C ARG A 173 -0.99 9.86 5.34
N ASP A 174 -1.13 11.13 5.70
CA ASP A 174 -0.08 11.89 6.38
C ASP A 174 0.25 11.28 7.75
N GLU A 175 -0.76 10.76 8.47
CA GLU A 175 -0.53 10.03 9.73
C GLU A 175 0.19 8.70 9.50
N ILE A 176 -0.11 7.97 8.45
CA ILE A 176 0.61 6.74 8.05
C ILE A 176 2.08 7.05 7.79
N LEU A 177 2.37 8.11 7.03
CA LEU A 177 3.74 8.57 6.77
C LEU A 177 4.47 9.01 8.06
N ASN A 178 3.78 9.68 8.98
CA ASN A 178 4.33 10.07 10.27
C ASN A 178 4.65 8.85 11.15
N LEU A 179 3.78 7.85 11.19
CA LEU A 179 4.04 6.59 11.92
C LEU A 179 5.27 5.87 11.38
N ARG A 180 5.42 5.79 10.04
CA ARG A 180 6.62 5.23 9.41
C ARG A 180 7.88 6.01 9.78
N LYS A 181 7.84 7.35 9.72
CA LYS A 181 8.98 8.22 10.12
C LYS A 181 9.41 7.98 11.57
N ASN A 182 8.47 7.62 12.44
CA ASN A 182 8.72 7.30 13.85
C ASN A 182 9.13 5.83 14.08
N GLY A 183 9.46 5.10 13.01
CA GLY A 183 10.03 3.75 13.09
C GLY A 183 9.02 2.61 12.98
N THR A 184 7.72 2.88 12.83
CA THR A 184 6.72 1.83 12.62
C THR A 184 6.85 1.23 11.22
N THR A 185 6.82 -0.09 11.12
CA THR A 185 6.73 -0.81 9.83
C THR A 185 5.27 -0.98 9.45
N ILE A 186 4.94 -0.84 8.18
CA ILE A 186 3.55 -0.83 7.72
C ILE A 186 3.39 -1.76 6.52
N ILE A 187 2.46 -2.71 6.59
CA ILE A 187 1.93 -3.45 5.45
C ILE A 187 0.64 -2.75 5.01
N PHE A 188 0.57 -2.42 3.74
CA PHE A 188 -0.51 -1.66 3.17
C PHE A 188 -1.11 -2.40 1.98
N SER A 189 -2.38 -2.78 2.05
CA SER A 189 -3.07 -3.42 0.93
C SER A 189 -4.07 -2.45 0.32
N THR A 190 -4.06 -2.34 -1.01
CA THR A 190 -5.02 -1.53 -1.75
C THR A 190 -5.09 -1.97 -3.21
N HIS A 191 -6.20 -1.65 -3.85
CA HIS A 191 -6.39 -1.75 -5.30
C HIS A 191 -6.10 -0.43 -6.03
N ARG A 192 -5.82 0.66 -5.30
CA ARG A 192 -5.50 1.99 -5.87
C ARG A 192 -4.00 2.11 -6.08
N MET A 193 -3.53 1.87 -7.30
CA MET A 193 -2.10 1.85 -7.63
C MET A 193 -1.41 3.20 -7.42
N GLU A 194 -2.14 4.32 -7.63
CA GLU A 194 -1.63 5.67 -7.34
C GLU A 194 -1.20 5.82 -5.87
N SER A 195 -2.03 5.33 -4.93
CA SER A 195 -1.70 5.38 -3.50
C SER A 195 -0.45 4.54 -3.16
N VAL A 196 -0.22 3.45 -3.90
CA VAL A 196 0.99 2.63 -3.75
C VAL A 196 2.23 3.40 -4.18
N GLU A 197 2.15 4.07 -5.33
CA GLU A 197 3.27 4.88 -5.85
C GLU A 197 3.64 6.05 -4.94
N GLU A 198 2.63 6.64 -4.28
CA GLU A 198 2.83 7.78 -3.41
C GLU A 198 3.51 7.44 -2.08
N ILE A 199 3.21 6.28 -1.49
CA ILE A 199 3.59 6.03 -0.10
C ILE A 199 4.46 4.79 0.13
N CYS A 200 4.46 3.79 -0.78
CA CYS A 200 5.19 2.54 -0.56
C CYS A 200 6.68 2.63 -0.90
N ASP A 201 7.51 2.07 -0.03
CA ASP A 201 8.96 1.89 -0.27
C ASP A 201 9.23 0.57 -1.02
N HIS A 202 8.46 -0.47 -0.66
CA HIS A 202 8.56 -1.83 -1.20
C HIS A 202 7.19 -2.35 -1.58
N ILE A 203 7.15 -3.28 -2.51
CA ILE A 203 5.90 -3.96 -2.90
C ILE A 203 6.10 -5.46 -3.06
N ALA A 204 5.02 -6.22 -2.82
CA ALA A 204 4.87 -7.57 -3.33
C ALA A 204 3.56 -7.70 -4.10
N LEU A 205 3.62 -8.37 -5.23
CA LEU A 205 2.47 -8.70 -6.06
C LEU A 205 2.12 -10.18 -5.92
N ILE A 206 0.94 -10.44 -5.36
CA ILE A 206 0.39 -11.80 -5.25
C ILE A 206 -0.60 -12.01 -6.40
N ASN A 207 -0.41 -13.06 -7.17
CA ASN A 207 -1.34 -13.50 -8.20
C ASN A 207 -1.48 -15.02 -8.19
N LYS A 208 -2.71 -15.52 -8.38
CA LYS A 208 -2.99 -16.96 -8.38
C LYS A 208 -2.31 -17.68 -7.19
N SER A 209 -2.45 -17.10 -5.98
CA SER A 209 -1.94 -17.62 -4.70
C SER A 209 -0.41 -17.62 -4.53
N LYS A 210 0.35 -16.99 -5.43
CA LYS A 210 1.83 -16.94 -5.38
C LYS A 210 2.32 -15.49 -5.39
N THR A 211 3.42 -15.23 -4.71
CA THR A 211 4.18 -13.99 -4.89
C THR A 211 4.93 -14.06 -6.22
N ILE A 212 4.61 -13.18 -7.16
CA ILE A 212 5.16 -13.18 -8.51
C ILE A 212 6.14 -12.03 -8.75
N LEU A 213 6.12 -11.02 -7.89
CA LEU A 213 7.03 -9.87 -7.94
C LEU A 213 7.22 -9.36 -6.51
N GLU A 214 8.45 -9.00 -6.14
CA GLU A 214 8.75 -8.43 -4.82
C GLU A 214 10.03 -7.59 -4.87
N GLY A 215 10.03 -6.48 -4.14
CA GLY A 215 11.23 -5.65 -3.94
C GLY A 215 10.95 -4.17 -3.74
N PRO A 216 12.03 -3.35 -3.70
CA PRO A 216 11.91 -1.90 -3.67
C PRO A 216 11.17 -1.37 -4.89
N ILE A 217 10.20 -0.47 -4.69
CA ILE A 217 9.33 0.03 -5.76
C ILE A 217 10.12 0.67 -6.90
N ASN A 218 11.16 1.43 -6.58
CA ASN A 218 12.01 2.11 -7.57
C ASN A 218 12.81 1.12 -8.41
N LYS A 219 13.28 0.01 -7.81
CA LYS A 219 14.00 -1.05 -8.53
C LYS A 219 13.06 -1.76 -9.50
N ILE A 220 11.87 -2.13 -9.04
CA ILE A 220 10.85 -2.75 -9.87
C ILE A 220 10.48 -1.84 -11.04
N LYS A 221 10.20 -0.55 -10.79
CA LYS A 221 9.90 0.40 -11.87
C LYS A 221 11.03 0.52 -12.88
N ALA A 222 12.28 0.47 -12.45
CA ALA A 222 13.44 0.50 -13.33
C ALA A 222 13.58 -0.77 -14.19
N GLU A 223 13.26 -1.95 -13.64
CA GLU A 223 13.29 -3.23 -14.39
C GLU A 223 12.20 -3.31 -15.48
N PHE A 224 11.08 -2.63 -15.28
CA PHE A 224 9.97 -2.56 -16.25
C PHE A 224 10.01 -1.32 -17.13
N GLN A 225 11.09 -0.52 -17.03
CA GLN A 225 11.21 0.73 -17.77
C GLN A 225 11.49 0.47 -19.24
N ASP A 226 10.53 0.85 -20.08
CA ASP A 226 10.72 0.92 -21.53
C ASP A 226 11.43 2.24 -21.89
N GLU A 227 12.09 2.31 -23.09
CA GLU A 227 12.66 3.55 -23.65
C GLU A 227 11.56 4.42 -24.28
N ASN A 228 10.47 4.62 -23.52
CA ASN A 228 9.34 5.43 -23.92
C ASN A 228 9.44 6.82 -23.30
N TYR A 229 9.10 7.83 -24.09
CA TYR A 229 9.15 9.23 -23.68
C TYR A 229 7.82 9.92 -24.01
N GLU A 230 7.39 10.76 -23.11
CA GLU A 230 6.29 11.70 -23.32
C GLU A 230 6.85 12.99 -23.89
N VAL A 231 6.33 13.40 -25.03
CA VAL A 231 6.73 14.63 -25.71
C VAL A 231 5.49 15.49 -25.92
N VAL A 232 5.56 16.72 -25.47
CA VAL A 232 4.55 17.76 -25.75
C VAL A 232 5.18 18.79 -26.66
N ILE A 233 4.56 19.03 -27.81
CA ILE A 233 5.04 19.99 -28.82
C ILE A 233 3.95 21.03 -29.10
N ASP A 234 4.32 22.09 -29.83
CA ASP A 234 3.40 23.16 -30.26
C ASP A 234 2.45 22.76 -31.42
N SER A 235 2.53 21.51 -31.88
CA SER A 235 1.76 20.97 -33.01
C SER A 235 0.96 19.75 -32.58
N ASN A 236 -0.15 19.50 -33.25
CA ASN A 236 -0.96 18.29 -33.09
C ASN A 236 -0.54 17.14 -34.04
N GLN A 237 0.62 17.24 -34.66
CA GLN A 237 1.12 16.21 -35.58
C GLN A 237 2.59 15.94 -35.30
N LEU A 238 2.90 14.68 -34.97
CA LEU A 238 4.24 14.13 -34.91
C LEU A 238 4.20 12.77 -35.63
N ARG A 239 5.06 12.60 -36.65
CA ARG A 239 5.10 11.36 -37.44
C ARG A 239 6.26 10.47 -36.98
N ASN A 240 6.10 9.17 -37.22
CA ASN A 240 7.20 8.22 -37.07
C ASN A 240 8.41 8.63 -37.87
N SER A 241 9.57 8.34 -37.38
CA SER A 241 10.85 8.55 -38.05
C SER A 241 11.76 7.33 -37.83
N GLU A 242 12.90 7.29 -38.53
CA GLU A 242 13.91 6.24 -38.30
C GLU A 242 14.48 6.28 -36.86
N ARG A 243 14.30 7.41 -36.15
CA ARG A 243 14.82 7.66 -34.79
C ARG A 243 13.88 7.25 -33.69
N PHE A 244 12.57 7.31 -33.92
CA PHE A 244 11.55 6.98 -32.94
C PHE A 244 10.23 6.58 -33.61
N ASP A 245 9.46 5.78 -32.88
CA ASP A 245 8.09 5.44 -33.22
C ASP A 245 7.12 6.17 -32.31
N VAL A 246 6.05 6.74 -32.88
CA VAL A 246 4.94 7.32 -32.12
C VAL A 246 4.00 6.20 -31.70
N LEU A 247 3.90 5.93 -30.39
CA LEU A 247 3.07 4.87 -29.82
C LEU A 247 1.63 5.33 -29.60
N SER A 248 1.46 6.56 -29.13
CA SER A 248 0.14 7.15 -28.88
C SER A 248 0.16 8.66 -29.05
N GLN A 249 -1.03 9.23 -29.29
CA GLN A 249 -1.22 10.67 -29.43
C GLN A 249 -2.49 11.12 -28.71
N ASN A 250 -2.35 12.20 -27.95
CA ASN A 250 -3.49 12.93 -27.37
C ASN A 250 -3.29 14.43 -27.56
N LYS A 251 -3.96 15.03 -28.57
CA LYS A 251 -3.76 16.41 -29.01
C LYS A 251 -2.28 16.66 -29.35
N ASN A 252 -1.61 17.54 -28.62
CA ASN A 252 -0.21 17.92 -28.78
C ASN A 252 0.77 17.13 -27.87
N LYS A 253 0.29 16.11 -27.23
CA LYS A 253 1.03 15.21 -26.35
C LYS A 253 1.20 13.85 -27.05
N PHE A 254 2.43 13.39 -27.17
CA PHE A 254 2.81 12.17 -27.86
C PHE A 254 3.59 11.26 -26.92
N GLU A 255 3.34 9.98 -26.99
CA GLU A 255 4.22 8.97 -26.44
C GLU A 255 5.08 8.41 -27.57
N ILE A 256 6.38 8.48 -27.42
CA ILE A 256 7.34 7.99 -28.42
C ILE A 256 8.25 6.94 -27.82
N LYS A 257 8.64 5.96 -28.62
CA LYS A 257 9.68 4.99 -28.29
C LYS A 257 10.91 5.29 -29.13
N ILE A 258 12.04 5.52 -28.45
CA ILE A 258 13.31 5.76 -29.14
C ILE A 258 13.86 4.43 -29.63
N ASN A 259 14.28 4.39 -30.90
CA ASN A 259 14.89 3.23 -31.49
C ASN A 259 16.31 3.04 -30.93
N SER A 260 16.66 1.81 -30.56
CA SER A 260 17.85 1.44 -29.77
C SER A 260 19.21 1.87 -30.36
N LYS A 261 19.24 2.42 -31.59
CA LYS A 261 20.44 2.88 -32.28
C LYS A 261 20.67 4.38 -32.15
N ASN A 262 19.72 5.15 -31.58
CA ASN A 262 19.77 6.62 -31.55
C ASN A 262 19.97 7.11 -30.12
N GLU A 263 20.77 8.18 -29.99
CA GLU A 263 20.92 8.88 -28.71
C GLU A 263 19.73 9.81 -28.48
N LEU A 264 19.32 9.93 -27.20
CA LEU A 264 18.24 10.82 -26.78
C LEU A 264 18.40 12.25 -27.33
N LYS A 265 19.63 12.76 -27.32
CA LYS A 265 19.96 14.09 -27.86
C LYS A 265 19.58 14.25 -29.33
N GLU A 266 19.91 13.28 -30.17
CA GLU A 266 19.60 13.29 -31.60
C GLU A 266 18.09 13.31 -31.86
N VAL A 267 17.32 12.62 -31.03
CA VAL A 267 15.85 12.60 -31.11
C VAL A 267 15.28 13.98 -30.73
N ILE A 268 15.78 14.58 -29.65
CA ILE A 268 15.35 15.90 -29.19
C ILE A 268 15.68 16.94 -30.26
N ASP A 269 16.92 16.94 -30.79
CA ASP A 269 17.36 17.88 -31.82
C ASP A 269 16.51 17.73 -33.11
N PHE A 270 16.19 16.50 -33.51
CA PHE A 270 15.35 16.22 -34.67
C PHE A 270 13.93 16.77 -34.51
N ILE A 271 13.31 16.53 -33.35
CA ILE A 271 11.96 17.04 -33.08
C ILE A 271 11.98 18.57 -33.04
N ASN A 272 12.99 19.16 -32.41
CA ASN A 272 13.09 20.62 -32.25
C ASN A 272 13.40 21.36 -33.54
N GLN A 273 13.88 20.68 -34.59
CA GLN A 273 14.06 21.28 -35.95
C GLN A 273 12.71 21.58 -36.62
N ASN A 274 11.66 20.83 -36.30
CA ASN A 274 10.36 20.93 -36.98
C ASN A 274 9.22 21.40 -36.05
N HIS A 275 9.41 21.32 -34.74
CA HIS A 275 8.40 21.62 -33.71
C HIS A 275 9.08 22.23 -32.48
N ASN A 276 8.41 23.15 -31.78
CA ASN A 276 8.89 23.61 -30.48
C ASN A 276 8.50 22.59 -29.41
N ILE A 277 9.49 22.02 -28.72
CA ILE A 277 9.27 21.12 -27.62
C ILE A 277 8.86 21.93 -26.38
N ILE A 278 7.66 21.69 -25.87
CA ILE A 278 7.14 22.29 -24.64
C ILE A 278 7.59 21.48 -23.43
N SER A 279 7.57 20.15 -23.54
CA SER A 279 7.99 19.22 -22.50
C SER A 279 8.53 17.93 -23.13
N PHE A 280 9.60 17.40 -22.54
CA PHE A 280 10.17 16.10 -22.89
C PHE A 280 10.47 15.34 -21.60
N LYS A 281 9.80 14.22 -21.37
CA LYS A 281 9.88 13.47 -20.11
C LYS A 281 9.99 11.99 -20.39
N LYS A 282 10.93 11.30 -19.71
CA LYS A 282 10.98 9.84 -19.75
C LYS A 282 9.72 9.27 -19.09
N ASN A 283 9.02 8.42 -19.81
CA ASN A 283 7.81 7.77 -19.27
C ASN A 283 8.25 6.62 -18.35
N LEU A 284 8.10 6.81 -17.06
CA LEU A 284 8.38 5.77 -16.08
C LEU A 284 7.18 4.81 -16.03
N ALA A 285 7.45 3.51 -16.11
CA ALA A 285 6.40 2.51 -15.93
C ALA A 285 5.63 2.77 -14.62
N SER A 286 4.32 2.92 -14.71
CA SER A 286 3.47 3.02 -13.52
C SER A 286 3.34 1.64 -12.86
N ILE A 287 3.03 1.61 -11.56
CA ILE A 287 2.74 0.33 -10.88
C ILE A 287 1.50 -0.33 -11.51
N GLU A 288 0.57 0.46 -12.02
CA GLU A 288 -0.61 -0.05 -12.75
C GLU A 288 -0.20 -0.78 -14.05
N ASP A 289 0.69 -0.18 -14.86
CA ASP A 289 1.20 -0.82 -16.09
C ASP A 289 1.95 -2.11 -15.77
N ILE A 290 2.79 -2.09 -14.72
CA ILE A 290 3.53 -3.27 -14.25
C ILE A 290 2.56 -4.36 -13.81
N PHE A 291 1.51 -3.99 -13.06
CA PHE A 291 0.47 -4.89 -12.62
C PHE A 291 -0.24 -5.55 -13.82
N ILE A 292 -0.70 -4.75 -14.80
CA ILE A 292 -1.38 -5.24 -16.00
C ILE A 292 -0.47 -6.16 -16.81
N LYS A 293 0.80 -5.75 -17.05
CA LYS A 293 1.78 -6.56 -17.79
C LYS A 293 2.09 -7.90 -17.10
N THR A 294 2.03 -7.94 -15.75
CA THR A 294 2.45 -9.11 -14.97
C THR A 294 1.27 -10.07 -14.69
N VAL A 295 0.07 -9.54 -14.48
CA VAL A 295 -1.15 -10.32 -14.16
C VAL A 295 -1.91 -10.71 -15.40
N GLY A 296 -1.84 -9.92 -16.48
CA GLY A 296 -2.54 -10.15 -17.75
C GLY A 296 -1.90 -11.25 -18.64
N LYS A 297 -0.78 -11.80 -18.20
CA LYS A 297 -0.15 -13.00 -18.78
C LYS A 297 -0.63 -14.26 -18.04
#